data_ac169aba90b44b2667fbee8bda020ee3
#
_entry.id   ac169aba90b44b2667fbee8bda020ee3
#
_cell.length_a   1.000
_cell.length_b   1.000
_cell.length_c   1.000
_cell.angle_alpha   90.00
_cell.angle_beta   90.00
_cell.angle_gamma   90.00
#
_symmetry.space_group_name_H-M   'P 1'
#
loop_
_entity.id
_entity.type
_entity.pdbx_description
1 polymer ?
#
loop_
_entity_poly.entity_id
_entity_poly.type
_entity_poly.pdbx_seq_one_letter_code
_entity_poly.pdbx_strand_id
1 'polypeptide(L)'
;MDFKKSPKSLAEPAVNLPRRSDECELDGGAHRIALGYSESSPRSAQMPIQLLDHADSVRRAVAPGIALKRKSALGQFMTPAPVARFMASLFPPSSLSQGTLLDAGAGVGALTCAFLDRWAVRDGFSFDRMEVEAYEIDTVLRGHLETTLAGYAERLPVHARVLSRDFIEAAALQSLTGRRYTHAILNPPYKKINSLSRHRLILRQVGIETVNLYSAFVALAVMLMKPGGEVVAIIPRSFCNGPYYRPFREYILHRAALRHLHLFDSRTKAFRDDEVLQENVIMRLECGGVQGPVTVSNSTDDSFSDLVTHEQPFERIVFSDDPEKFIHVPTSVGRNALELCEGVRSTLPELALGISTGPVVDFRLREHIQERPSNGTVPLLYPGHFSGYTTQWPKDGIKRGNAIKLNDDTKKWLYPNGFYTVVRRFSSKEEARRIVASVVRPDTFPDAPMLGFENHLNVFHEDKHGLPEALAYGLAVFLNTTAVDENFRRFNGHTQVNATDLRIMKYPDRRRLVALGKWAQKQTAITQAMMDEQTQKLTG
;
A
#
# COMPACT_ATOMS: atom_id res chain seq x y z
N MET A 1 -36.73 8.03 -46.21
CA MET A 1 -35.74 8.52 -47.19
C MET A 1 -34.41 7.90 -46.83
N ASP A 2 -34.04 6.94 -47.68
CA ASP A 2 -32.79 6.18 -47.60
C ASP A 2 -31.55 7.04 -47.79
N PHE A 3 -30.46 6.65 -47.16
CA PHE A 3 -29.17 6.50 -47.81
C PHE A 3 -28.21 5.65 -46.95
N LYS A 4 -28.10 4.36 -47.32
CA LYS A 4 -26.96 3.48 -47.05
C LYS A 4 -25.75 3.95 -47.86
N LYS A 5 -24.55 3.94 -47.30
CA LYS A 5 -23.29 3.59 -47.98
C LYS A 5 -22.22 3.16 -46.98
N SER A 6 -21.84 1.90 -47.06
CA SER A 6 -20.61 1.32 -46.52
C SER A 6 -19.40 1.69 -47.39
N PRO A 7 -18.20 1.80 -46.85
CA PRO A 7 -16.97 1.69 -47.63
C PRO A 7 -16.26 0.35 -47.45
N LYS A 8 -15.65 -0.04 -48.56
CA LYS A 8 -14.98 -1.28 -48.89
C LYS A 8 -13.73 -1.55 -48.08
N SER A 9 -13.49 -2.86 -47.80
CA SER A 9 -12.27 -3.45 -47.35
C SER A 9 -11.11 -3.25 -48.34
N LEU A 10 -9.93 -2.85 -47.82
CA LEU A 10 -8.66 -2.98 -48.51
C LEU A 10 -7.85 -4.06 -47.80
N ALA A 11 -7.42 -5.05 -48.53
CA ALA A 11 -6.61 -6.18 -48.13
C ALA A 11 -5.14 -5.75 -47.96
N GLU A 12 -4.52 -6.16 -46.88
CA GLU A 12 -3.07 -6.10 -46.71
C GLU A 12 -2.40 -7.41 -47.18
N PRO A 13 -1.17 -7.35 -47.70
CA PRO A 13 -0.45 -8.53 -48.15
C PRO A 13 0.24 -9.25 -46.99
N ALA A 14 0.14 -10.56 -46.99
CA ALA A 14 0.78 -11.47 -46.07
C ALA A 14 2.32 -11.43 -46.21
N VAL A 15 3.03 -11.18 -45.11
CA VAL A 15 4.48 -11.39 -44.98
C VAL A 15 4.71 -12.72 -44.26
N ASN A 16 5.33 -13.67 -45.01
CA ASN A 16 5.82 -14.94 -44.49
C ASN A 16 7.00 -14.75 -43.55
N LEU A 17 6.91 -15.24 -42.32
CA LEU A 17 8.04 -15.43 -41.41
C LEU A 17 8.28 -16.93 -41.16
N PRO A 18 9.53 -17.41 -41.15
CA PRO A 18 9.85 -18.82 -40.99
C PRO A 18 9.70 -19.28 -39.53
N ARG A 19 9.13 -20.48 -39.36
CA ARG A 19 9.11 -21.20 -38.09
C ARG A 19 10.53 -21.60 -37.69
N ARG A 20 10.97 -21.22 -36.49
CA ARG A 20 12.03 -21.90 -35.75
C ARG A 20 11.44 -22.40 -34.45
N SER A 21 11.48 -23.70 -34.31
CA SER A 21 11.41 -24.47 -33.07
C SER A 21 12.72 -24.25 -32.32
N ASP A 22 12.69 -23.75 -31.10
CA ASP A 22 13.70 -24.06 -30.09
C ASP A 22 13.06 -23.83 -28.71
N GLU A 23 12.95 -24.93 -28.00
CA GLU A 23 12.63 -24.96 -26.58
C GLU A 23 13.75 -24.25 -25.82
N CYS A 24 13.42 -23.25 -25.05
CA CYS A 24 14.34 -22.60 -24.13
C CYS A 24 13.81 -22.77 -22.71
N GLU A 25 14.47 -23.66 -21.98
CA GLU A 25 14.34 -23.83 -20.54
C GLU A 25 14.62 -22.48 -19.87
N LEU A 26 13.65 -22.00 -19.08
CA LEU A 26 13.81 -20.82 -18.25
C LEU A 26 14.50 -21.21 -16.95
N ASP A 27 15.80 -21.10 -16.94
CA ASP A 27 16.61 -21.19 -15.73
C ASP A 27 16.49 -19.86 -14.96
N GLY A 28 15.89 -19.91 -13.77
CA GLY A 28 15.61 -18.76 -12.92
C GLY A 28 16.84 -18.29 -12.15
N GLY A 29 17.75 -17.58 -12.80
CA GLY A 29 18.92 -16.99 -12.16
C GLY A 29 18.56 -15.75 -11.31
N ALA A 30 18.63 -15.87 -9.99
CA ALA A 30 18.65 -14.75 -9.09
C ALA A 30 20.00 -14.00 -9.20
N HIS A 31 20.03 -12.84 -9.82
CA HIS A 31 21.22 -12.01 -9.86
C HIS A 31 21.40 -11.24 -8.54
N ARG A 32 22.43 -11.62 -7.79
CA ARG A 32 23.01 -10.76 -6.74
C ARG A 32 23.80 -9.65 -7.44
N ILE A 33 23.32 -8.43 -7.38
CA ILE A 33 24.07 -7.27 -7.83
C ILE A 33 24.99 -6.85 -6.68
N ALA A 34 26.27 -7.23 -6.77
CA ALA A 34 27.32 -6.64 -5.96
C ALA A 34 27.59 -5.22 -6.50
N LEU A 35 27.51 -4.21 -5.67
CA LEU A 35 27.96 -2.86 -5.98
C LEU A 35 29.49 -2.87 -6.11
N GLY A 36 29.98 -3.25 -7.28
CA GLY A 36 31.39 -3.20 -7.62
C GLY A 36 31.79 -1.80 -8.04
N TYR A 37 32.64 -1.14 -7.25
CA TYR A 37 33.39 0.03 -7.70
C TYR A 37 34.48 -0.43 -8.64
N SER A 38 34.42 -0.04 -9.91
CA SER A 38 35.57 -0.21 -10.82
C SER A 38 36.53 0.97 -10.66
N GLU A 39 37.76 0.68 -10.22
CA GLU A 39 38.88 1.63 -10.26
C GLU A 39 39.35 1.83 -11.70
N SER A 40 39.20 3.03 -12.24
CA SER A 40 39.90 3.49 -13.43
C SER A 40 40.66 4.79 -13.12
N SER A 41 41.94 4.73 -13.41
CA SER A 41 43.12 5.60 -13.15
C SER A 41 42.98 7.12 -13.32
N PRO A 42 43.98 7.94 -12.83
CA PRO A 42 43.73 9.22 -12.21
C PRO A 42 43.86 10.39 -13.19
N ARG A 43 42.83 11.19 -13.31
CA ARG A 43 42.97 12.62 -13.63
C ARG A 43 42.68 13.38 -12.34
N SER A 44 43.58 14.31 -11.99
CA SER A 44 43.64 15.16 -10.79
C SER A 44 42.38 15.09 -9.88
N ALA A 45 42.54 14.41 -8.75
CA ALA A 45 41.47 14.15 -7.81
C ALA A 45 41.04 15.45 -7.11
N GLN A 46 40.07 16.14 -7.69
CA GLN A 46 39.13 16.89 -6.85
C GLN A 46 38.29 15.85 -6.12
N MET A 47 38.37 15.86 -4.79
CA MET A 47 37.54 14.99 -3.93
C MET A 47 36.09 15.08 -4.39
N PRO A 48 35.37 13.95 -4.55
CA PRO A 48 33.96 13.99 -4.93
C PRO A 48 33.17 14.81 -3.92
N ILE A 49 32.29 15.68 -4.41
CA ILE A 49 31.38 16.46 -3.58
C ILE A 49 30.43 15.47 -2.93
N GLN A 50 30.56 15.26 -1.63
CA GLN A 50 29.64 14.40 -0.85
C GLN A 50 28.99 15.22 0.25
N LEU A 51 28.08 16.14 -0.16
CA LEU A 51 27.36 16.98 0.81
C LEU A 51 26.17 16.25 1.45
N LEU A 52 25.80 15.07 0.96
CA LEU A 52 24.77 14.25 1.60
C LEU A 52 25.15 13.87 3.04
N ASP A 53 26.39 13.48 3.30
CA ASP A 53 26.84 13.12 4.66
C ASP A 53 26.84 14.33 5.58
N HIS A 54 27.11 15.52 5.06
CA HIS A 54 26.94 16.76 5.81
C HIS A 54 25.45 17.03 6.12
N ALA A 55 24.58 16.92 5.13
CA ALA A 55 23.12 17.08 5.33
C ALA A 55 22.58 16.06 6.34
N ASP A 56 23.06 14.81 6.34
CA ASP A 56 22.67 13.80 7.34
C ASP A 56 23.20 14.14 8.75
N SER A 57 24.40 14.72 8.85
CA SER A 57 24.92 15.20 10.14
C SER A 57 24.08 16.34 10.69
N VAL A 58 23.67 17.30 9.84
CA VAL A 58 22.74 18.37 10.18
C VAL A 58 21.40 17.78 10.61
N ARG A 59 20.84 16.81 9.86
CA ARG A 59 19.60 16.11 10.19
C ARG A 59 19.65 15.54 11.61
N ARG A 60 20.73 14.82 11.95
CA ARG A 60 20.91 14.22 13.27
C ARG A 60 21.03 15.27 14.38
N ALA A 61 21.67 16.40 14.10
CA ALA A 61 21.81 17.48 15.06
C ALA A 61 20.48 18.23 15.31
N VAL A 62 19.68 18.43 14.26
CA VAL A 62 18.43 19.22 14.33
C VAL A 62 17.24 18.38 14.79
N ALA A 63 17.20 17.07 14.43
CA ALA A 63 16.09 16.18 14.73
C ALA A 63 15.67 16.12 16.22
N PRO A 64 16.58 16.08 17.20
CA PRO A 64 16.22 16.08 18.62
C PRO A 64 15.63 17.41 19.11
N GLY A 65 16.01 18.53 18.47
CA GLY A 65 15.56 19.89 18.84
C GLY A 65 14.17 20.25 18.32
N ILE A 66 13.63 19.48 17.36
CA ILE A 66 12.26 19.69 16.86
C ILE A 66 11.30 19.07 17.85
N ALA A 67 10.56 19.90 18.60
CA ALA A 67 9.57 19.45 19.57
C ALA A 67 8.62 18.41 18.95
N LEU A 68 8.37 17.30 19.63
CA LEU A 68 7.45 16.22 19.20
C LEU A 68 6.10 16.75 18.70
N LYS A 69 5.57 17.80 19.34
CA LYS A 69 4.35 18.49 18.90
C LYS A 69 4.49 19.12 17.52
N ARG A 70 5.68 19.64 17.15
CA ARG A 70 5.95 20.27 15.85
C ARG A 70 6.16 19.22 14.77
N LYS A 71 6.91 18.14 15.05
CA LYS A 71 7.04 16.96 14.17
C LYS A 71 5.66 16.39 13.82
N SER A 72 4.82 16.16 14.82
CA SER A 72 3.46 15.65 14.65
C SER A 72 2.54 16.66 13.92
N ALA A 73 2.68 17.96 14.21
CA ALA A 73 1.86 19.00 13.58
C ALA A 73 2.15 19.15 12.08
N LEU A 74 3.40 19.01 11.66
CA LEU A 74 3.82 19.13 10.27
C LEU A 74 3.91 17.78 9.54
N GLY A 75 3.90 16.63 10.27
CA GLY A 75 4.05 15.30 9.69
C GLY A 75 5.44 15.07 9.06
N GLN A 76 6.47 15.77 9.60
CA GLN A 76 7.82 15.76 9.05
C GLN A 76 8.64 14.56 9.53
N PHE A 77 9.13 13.79 8.57
CA PHE A 77 10.08 12.71 8.79
C PHE A 77 11.27 12.91 7.86
N MET A 78 12.46 13.13 8.42
CA MET A 78 13.65 13.41 7.62
C MET A 78 14.29 12.12 7.12
N THR A 79 14.66 12.08 5.84
CA THR A 79 15.22 10.88 5.19
C THR A 79 16.68 10.64 5.61
N PRO A 80 17.04 9.45 6.14
CA PRO A 80 18.43 9.06 6.39
C PRO A 80 19.24 8.96 5.09
N ALA A 81 20.56 9.20 5.17
CA ALA A 81 21.42 9.17 4.00
C ALA A 81 21.39 7.86 3.20
N PRO A 82 21.39 6.65 3.80
CA PRO A 82 21.29 5.41 3.03
C PRO A 82 20.00 5.33 2.20
N VAL A 83 18.86 5.72 2.79
CA VAL A 83 17.57 5.75 2.08
C VAL A 83 17.60 6.79 0.95
N ALA A 84 18.17 7.97 1.19
CA ALA A 84 18.30 9.01 0.18
C ALA A 84 19.17 8.54 -1.01
N ARG A 85 20.31 7.88 -0.75
CA ARG A 85 21.15 7.28 -1.79
C ARG A 85 20.40 6.22 -2.59
N PHE A 86 19.69 5.33 -1.91
CA PHE A 86 18.87 4.31 -2.58
C PHE A 86 17.78 4.94 -3.45
N MET A 87 17.05 5.94 -2.96
CA MET A 87 16.05 6.64 -3.76
C MET A 87 16.67 7.34 -4.99
N ALA A 88 17.82 7.98 -4.84
CA ALA A 88 18.52 8.60 -5.95
C ALA A 88 19.01 7.56 -6.97
N SER A 89 19.41 6.36 -6.54
CA SER A 89 19.86 5.28 -7.44
C SER A 89 18.74 4.70 -8.31
N LEU A 90 17.48 4.89 -7.94
CA LEU A 90 16.33 4.40 -8.70
C LEU A 90 16.07 5.18 -9.99
N PHE A 91 16.60 6.38 -10.15
CA PHE A 91 16.46 7.10 -11.42
C PHE A 91 17.26 6.39 -12.52
N PRO A 92 16.66 6.19 -13.71
CA PRO A 92 17.37 5.59 -14.83
C PRO A 92 18.45 6.56 -15.36
N PRO A 93 19.40 6.08 -16.16
CA PRO A 93 20.29 6.95 -16.92
C PRO A 93 19.52 7.97 -17.75
N SER A 94 20.04 9.20 -17.84
CA SER A 94 19.42 10.28 -18.59
C SER A 94 20.41 10.96 -19.50
N SER A 95 20.06 11.06 -20.79
CA SER A 95 20.86 11.76 -21.82
C SER A 95 20.46 13.22 -22.01
N LEU A 96 19.58 13.76 -21.15
CA LEU A 96 19.18 15.16 -21.22
C LEU A 96 20.37 16.07 -20.94
N SER A 97 20.53 17.15 -21.73
CA SER A 97 21.53 18.18 -21.47
C SER A 97 21.16 19.09 -20.29
N GLN A 98 19.86 19.20 -19.98
CA GLN A 98 19.35 20.03 -18.89
C GLN A 98 18.39 19.22 -18.03
N GLY A 99 18.71 19.14 -16.74
CA GLY A 99 17.82 18.57 -15.74
C GLY A 99 17.05 19.66 -14.97
N THR A 100 15.83 19.32 -14.56
CA THR A 100 15.04 20.11 -13.62
C THR A 100 14.53 19.21 -12.52
N LEU A 101 14.97 19.44 -11.28
CA LEU A 101 14.64 18.63 -10.11
C LEU A 101 13.64 19.35 -9.21
N LEU A 102 12.61 18.65 -8.82
CA LEU A 102 11.65 19.04 -7.78
C LEU A 102 11.90 18.24 -6.50
N ASP A 103 12.06 18.93 -5.37
CA ASP A 103 12.03 18.36 -4.02
C ASP A 103 10.99 19.10 -3.18
N ALA A 104 9.82 18.50 -3.02
CA ALA A 104 8.71 19.11 -2.29
C ALA A 104 8.65 18.56 -0.86
N GLY A 105 8.91 19.45 0.12
CA GLY A 105 9.12 19.08 1.52
C GLY A 105 10.56 18.65 1.77
N ALA A 106 11.52 19.44 1.28
CA ALA A 106 12.92 19.07 1.18
C ALA A 106 13.64 18.90 2.53
N GLY A 107 13.09 19.45 3.62
CA GLY A 107 13.72 19.40 4.95
C GLY A 107 15.11 20.03 4.91
N VAL A 108 16.12 19.28 5.35
CA VAL A 108 17.54 19.70 5.28
C VAL A 108 18.19 19.40 3.92
N GLY A 109 17.44 18.83 2.96
CA GLY A 109 17.91 18.58 1.59
C GLY A 109 18.56 17.21 1.35
N ALA A 110 18.38 16.23 2.20
CA ALA A 110 19.02 14.93 2.06
C ALA A 110 18.73 14.26 0.70
N LEU A 111 17.50 14.33 0.19
CA LEU A 111 17.10 13.76 -1.09
C LEU A 111 17.72 14.51 -2.26
N THR A 112 17.65 15.83 -2.25
CA THR A 112 18.32 16.68 -3.25
C THR A 112 19.83 16.43 -3.28
N CYS A 113 20.47 16.34 -2.10
CA CYS A 113 21.90 16.05 -1.99
C CYS A 113 22.25 14.69 -2.62
N ALA A 114 21.49 13.65 -2.31
CA ALA A 114 21.73 12.32 -2.88
C ALA A 114 21.64 12.32 -4.41
N PHE A 115 20.68 13.06 -4.97
CA PHE A 115 20.55 13.21 -6.42
C PHE A 115 21.73 13.98 -7.02
N LEU A 116 22.12 15.10 -6.41
CA LEU A 116 23.23 15.93 -6.88
C LEU A 116 24.60 15.25 -6.74
N ASP A 117 24.84 14.50 -5.64
CA ASP A 117 26.05 13.70 -5.45
C ASP A 117 26.21 12.66 -6.55
N ARG A 118 25.11 11.97 -6.91
CA ARG A 118 25.09 11.01 -8.02
C ARG A 118 25.41 11.67 -9.35
N TRP A 119 24.83 12.83 -9.64
CA TRP A 119 25.14 13.58 -10.84
C TRP A 119 26.59 14.10 -10.85
N ALA A 120 27.12 14.55 -9.72
CA ALA A 120 28.50 15.03 -9.60
C ALA A 120 29.54 14.01 -10.07
N VAL A 121 29.30 12.72 -9.82
CA VAL A 121 30.13 11.61 -10.28
C VAL A 121 29.74 11.08 -11.67
N ARG A 122 28.78 11.74 -12.34
CA ARG A 122 28.31 11.36 -13.69
C ARG A 122 27.71 9.94 -13.75
N ASP A 123 27.19 9.42 -12.64
CA ASP A 123 26.58 8.10 -12.58
C ASP A 123 25.23 8.08 -13.30
N GLY A 124 25.27 7.78 -14.60
CA GLY A 124 24.12 7.68 -15.48
C GLY A 124 23.50 9.02 -15.91
N PHE A 125 24.02 10.17 -15.49
CA PHE A 125 23.47 11.48 -15.85
C PHE A 125 24.42 12.29 -16.75
N SER A 126 23.90 12.77 -17.89
CA SER A 126 24.62 13.56 -18.87
C SER A 126 24.30 15.06 -18.83
N PHE A 127 23.67 15.54 -17.76
CA PHE A 127 23.28 16.96 -17.66
C PHE A 127 24.50 17.89 -17.70
N ASP A 128 24.42 18.93 -18.52
CA ASP A 128 25.37 20.04 -18.51
C ASP A 128 25.03 21.03 -17.39
N ARG A 129 23.74 21.17 -17.07
CA ARG A 129 23.25 22.04 -16.00
C ARG A 129 22.00 21.45 -15.34
N MET A 130 21.79 21.82 -14.08
CA MET A 130 20.64 21.41 -13.26
C MET A 130 19.94 22.62 -12.66
N GLU A 131 18.64 22.70 -12.82
CA GLU A 131 17.78 23.59 -12.03
C GLU A 131 17.14 22.78 -10.90
N VAL A 132 17.20 23.29 -9.68
CA VAL A 132 16.58 22.67 -8.50
C VAL A 132 15.55 23.60 -7.91
N GLU A 133 14.34 23.13 -7.70
CA GLU A 133 13.31 23.78 -6.90
C GLU A 133 12.99 22.93 -5.68
N ALA A 134 13.37 23.43 -4.51
CA ALA A 134 13.13 22.78 -3.23
C ALA A 134 12.12 23.60 -2.41
N TYR A 135 11.05 22.96 -1.95
CA TYR A 135 10.03 23.59 -1.11
C TYR A 135 10.24 23.19 0.35
N GLU A 136 10.44 24.18 1.24
CA GLU A 136 10.53 23.96 2.67
C GLU A 136 9.91 25.16 3.44
N ILE A 137 8.88 24.88 4.25
CA ILE A 137 8.17 25.92 5.01
C ILE A 137 8.80 26.21 6.37
N ASP A 138 9.53 25.22 6.93
CA ASP A 138 10.23 25.39 8.20
C ASP A 138 11.46 26.27 8.02
N THR A 139 11.51 27.40 8.74
CA THR A 139 12.57 28.41 8.60
C THR A 139 13.95 27.90 9.02
N VAL A 140 14.03 27.00 10.01
CA VAL A 140 15.29 26.43 10.49
C VAL A 140 15.85 25.45 9.47
N LEU A 141 15.03 24.50 9.02
CA LEU A 141 15.40 23.50 8.01
C LEU A 141 15.78 24.18 6.70
N ARG A 142 15.03 25.22 6.31
CA ARG A 142 15.30 26.01 5.11
C ARG A 142 16.67 26.68 5.12
N GLY A 143 17.09 27.29 6.24
CA GLY A 143 18.42 27.90 6.34
C GLY A 143 19.57 26.90 6.13
N HIS A 144 19.41 25.68 6.66
CA HIS A 144 20.37 24.60 6.40
C HIS A 144 20.36 24.14 4.94
N LEU A 145 19.17 24.00 4.35
CA LEU A 145 18.98 23.65 2.95
C LEU A 145 19.63 24.66 2.01
N GLU A 146 19.39 25.96 2.24
CA GLU A 146 19.99 27.07 1.46
C GLU A 146 21.53 27.02 1.50
N THR A 147 22.11 26.83 2.70
CA THR A 147 23.55 26.70 2.88
C THR A 147 24.12 25.49 2.12
N THR A 148 23.44 24.35 2.21
CA THR A 148 23.88 23.12 1.55
C THR A 148 23.83 23.26 0.02
N LEU A 149 22.75 23.82 -0.52
CA LEU A 149 22.60 24.00 -1.97
C LEU A 149 23.55 25.06 -2.54
N ALA A 150 23.89 26.10 -1.77
CA ALA A 150 24.94 27.05 -2.15
C ALA A 150 26.30 26.36 -2.34
N GLY A 151 26.67 25.39 -1.47
CA GLY A 151 27.89 24.59 -1.61
C GLY A 151 27.95 23.75 -2.88
N TYR A 152 26.79 23.28 -3.41
CA TYR A 152 26.74 22.65 -4.74
C TYR A 152 26.89 23.66 -5.87
N ALA A 153 26.24 24.82 -5.78
CA ALA A 153 26.30 25.85 -6.82
C ALA A 153 27.69 26.42 -7.03
N GLU A 154 28.56 26.41 -6.01
CA GLU A 154 29.99 26.78 -6.13
C GLU A 154 30.82 25.80 -6.95
N ARG A 155 30.36 24.56 -7.09
CA ARG A 155 31.19 23.45 -7.62
C ARG A 155 30.60 22.77 -8.84
N LEU A 156 29.29 22.90 -9.04
CA LEU A 156 28.51 22.30 -10.13
C LEU A 156 27.65 23.37 -10.81
N PRO A 157 27.32 23.19 -12.08
CA PRO A 157 26.43 24.08 -12.81
C PRO A 157 24.94 23.89 -12.33
N VAL A 158 24.72 24.11 -11.03
CA VAL A 158 23.42 24.02 -10.36
C VAL A 158 22.88 25.43 -10.14
N HIS A 159 21.62 25.62 -10.53
CA HIS A 159 20.84 26.78 -10.14
C HIS A 159 19.72 26.33 -9.19
N ALA A 160 19.92 26.51 -7.89
CA ALA A 160 18.98 26.10 -6.87
C ALA A 160 18.11 27.25 -6.37
N ARG A 161 16.82 27.00 -6.18
CA ARG A 161 15.88 27.91 -5.55
C ARG A 161 15.18 27.20 -4.40
N VAL A 162 15.28 27.75 -3.21
CA VAL A 162 14.54 27.29 -2.04
C VAL A 162 13.31 28.17 -1.85
N LEU A 163 12.14 27.54 -1.80
CA LEU A 163 10.85 28.21 -1.81
C LEU A 163 10.13 28.02 -0.47
N SER A 164 9.86 29.11 0.22
CA SER A 164 9.16 29.15 1.51
C SER A 164 7.63 29.15 1.38
N ARG A 165 7.10 28.59 0.30
CA ARG A 165 5.66 28.57 -0.02
C ARG A 165 5.07 27.20 0.27
N ASP A 166 3.79 27.17 0.60
CA ASP A 166 3.03 25.92 0.61
C ASP A 166 3.06 25.27 -0.78
N PHE A 167 3.50 24.02 -0.84
CA PHE A 167 3.67 23.33 -2.12
C PHE A 167 2.34 23.09 -2.83
N ILE A 168 1.25 22.78 -2.10
CA ILE A 168 -0.05 22.52 -2.73
C ILE A 168 -0.55 23.78 -3.45
N GLU A 169 -0.44 24.94 -2.80
CA GLU A 169 -0.86 26.21 -3.39
C GLU A 169 0.04 26.61 -4.58
N ALA A 170 1.36 26.46 -4.40
CA ALA A 170 2.33 26.80 -5.44
C ALA A 170 2.19 25.88 -6.66
N ALA A 171 2.06 24.58 -6.47
CA ALA A 171 1.93 23.59 -7.53
C ALA A 171 0.64 23.76 -8.34
N ALA A 172 -0.48 24.06 -7.66
CA ALA A 172 -1.74 24.35 -8.34
C ALA A 172 -1.64 25.59 -9.25
N LEU A 173 -0.99 26.65 -8.81
CA LEU A 173 -0.71 27.83 -9.63
C LEU A 173 0.26 27.51 -10.77
N GLN A 174 1.33 26.76 -10.48
CA GLN A 174 2.35 26.39 -11.47
C GLN A 174 1.78 25.51 -12.58
N SER A 175 0.77 24.69 -12.31
CA SER A 175 0.08 23.89 -13.34
C SER A 175 -0.52 24.76 -14.44
N LEU A 176 -0.93 25.98 -14.12
CA LEU A 176 -1.47 26.95 -15.07
C LEU A 176 -0.37 27.61 -15.93
N THR A 177 0.86 27.72 -15.40
CA THR A 177 1.98 28.34 -16.12
C THR A 177 2.75 27.36 -17.00
N GLY A 178 2.43 26.08 -16.94
CA GLY A 178 3.03 25.04 -17.77
C GLY A 178 4.47 24.69 -17.43
N ARG A 179 5.02 25.17 -16.29
CA ARG A 179 6.35 24.77 -15.86
C ARG A 179 6.39 23.28 -15.56
N ARG A 180 7.41 22.55 -16.09
CA ARG A 180 7.52 21.09 -16.02
C ARG A 180 8.90 20.66 -15.57
N TYR A 181 8.95 19.66 -14.70
CA TYR A 181 10.19 19.06 -14.22
C TYR A 181 10.53 17.80 -15.00
N THR A 182 11.82 17.43 -15.00
CA THR A 182 12.33 16.16 -15.55
C THR A 182 12.45 15.11 -14.47
N HIS A 183 12.73 15.50 -13.23
CA HIS A 183 12.91 14.63 -12.09
C HIS A 183 12.20 15.21 -10.87
N ALA A 184 11.66 14.35 -10.03
CA ALA A 184 11.16 14.71 -8.71
C ALA A 184 11.57 13.63 -7.70
N ILE A 185 12.05 14.04 -6.53
CA ILE A 185 12.39 13.15 -5.43
C ILE A 185 11.72 13.65 -4.16
N LEU A 186 10.92 12.78 -3.50
CA LEU A 186 9.98 13.24 -2.49
C LEU A 186 9.95 12.34 -1.25
N ASN A 187 9.98 12.96 -0.07
CA ASN A 187 9.51 12.39 1.19
C ASN A 187 8.48 13.37 1.79
N PRO A 188 7.25 13.36 1.32
CA PRO A 188 6.24 14.34 1.69
C PRO A 188 5.72 14.14 3.11
N PRO A 189 5.08 15.16 3.73
CA PRO A 189 4.55 15.05 5.09
C PRO A 189 3.38 14.05 5.20
N TYR A 190 3.37 13.23 6.28
CA TYR A 190 2.38 12.19 6.53
C TYR A 190 1.22 12.70 7.42
N LYS A 191 0.37 13.54 6.85
CA LYS A 191 -0.76 14.14 7.58
C LYS A 191 -2.06 14.03 6.79
N LYS A 192 -3.17 13.81 7.50
CA LYS A 192 -4.51 13.82 6.89
C LYS A 192 -4.92 15.25 6.49
N ILE A 193 -5.60 15.36 5.37
CA ILE A 193 -6.21 16.59 4.88
C ILE A 193 -7.68 16.59 5.32
N ASN A 194 -8.09 17.63 6.04
CA ASN A 194 -9.49 17.80 6.41
C ASN A 194 -10.34 18.05 5.16
N SER A 195 -11.53 17.46 5.08
CA SER A 195 -12.42 17.48 3.92
C SER A 195 -12.84 18.90 3.49
N LEU A 196 -12.91 19.84 4.41
CA LEU A 196 -13.28 21.24 4.18
C LEU A 196 -12.09 22.20 4.20
N SER A 197 -10.86 21.70 4.25
CA SER A 197 -9.68 22.56 4.28
C SER A 197 -9.42 23.23 2.94
N ARG A 198 -8.73 24.38 2.98
CA ARG A 198 -8.28 25.10 1.79
C ARG A 198 -7.48 24.22 0.84
N HIS A 199 -6.58 23.38 1.35
CA HIS A 199 -5.82 22.41 0.55
C HIS A 199 -6.74 21.47 -0.22
N ARG A 200 -7.79 20.94 0.42
CA ARG A 200 -8.72 20.02 -0.25
C ARG A 200 -9.47 20.70 -1.40
N LEU A 201 -9.87 21.95 -1.22
CA LEU A 201 -10.55 22.73 -2.24
C LEU A 201 -9.63 23.00 -3.44
N ILE A 202 -8.38 23.43 -3.18
CA ILE A 202 -7.38 23.68 -4.23
C ILE A 202 -7.08 22.41 -5.02
N LEU A 203 -6.88 21.27 -4.34
CA LEU A 203 -6.61 19.99 -4.99
C LEU A 203 -7.75 19.57 -5.92
N ARG A 204 -9.01 19.74 -5.50
CA ARG A 204 -10.18 19.46 -6.34
C ARG A 204 -10.26 20.36 -7.57
N GLN A 205 -9.87 21.62 -7.48
CA GLN A 205 -9.83 22.54 -8.62
C GLN A 205 -8.87 22.07 -9.72
N VAL A 206 -7.79 21.37 -9.34
CA VAL A 206 -6.83 20.78 -10.28
C VAL A 206 -7.07 19.28 -10.56
N GLY A 207 -8.25 18.78 -10.17
CA GLY A 207 -8.67 17.40 -10.45
C GLY A 207 -8.02 16.32 -9.59
N ILE A 208 -7.50 16.67 -8.42
CA ILE A 208 -6.88 15.74 -7.46
C ILE A 208 -7.81 15.54 -6.27
N GLU A 209 -8.23 14.29 -6.06
CA GLU A 209 -9.03 13.88 -4.90
C GLU A 209 -8.20 12.95 -4.00
N THR A 210 -7.89 13.38 -2.79
CA THR A 210 -7.12 12.60 -1.82
C THR A 210 -7.34 13.06 -0.39
N VAL A 211 -6.98 12.22 0.58
CA VAL A 211 -7.24 12.43 2.02
C VAL A 211 -5.98 12.71 2.84
N ASN A 212 -4.79 12.64 2.23
CA ASN A 212 -3.53 12.86 2.92
C ASN A 212 -2.58 13.75 2.12
N LEU A 213 -1.70 14.46 2.84
CA LEU A 213 -0.70 15.35 2.22
C LEU A 213 0.25 14.56 1.32
N TYR A 214 0.76 13.39 1.75
CA TYR A 214 1.72 12.64 0.95
C TYR A 214 1.18 12.26 -0.44
N SER A 215 -0.05 11.81 -0.52
CA SER A 215 -0.68 11.49 -1.80
C SER A 215 -1.01 12.74 -2.63
N ALA A 216 -1.31 13.87 -1.98
CA ALA A 216 -1.46 15.16 -2.66
C ALA A 216 -0.13 15.62 -3.30
N PHE A 217 0.96 15.56 -2.56
CA PHE A 217 2.29 15.96 -3.03
C PHE A 217 2.74 15.11 -4.22
N VAL A 218 2.59 13.79 -4.14
CA VAL A 218 2.93 12.90 -5.26
C VAL A 218 2.05 13.18 -6.49
N ALA A 219 0.73 13.33 -6.31
CA ALA A 219 -0.17 13.63 -7.42
C ALA A 219 0.16 14.97 -8.09
N LEU A 220 0.50 15.99 -7.32
CA LEU A 220 0.95 17.30 -7.82
C LEU A 220 2.30 17.21 -8.52
N ALA A 221 3.26 16.45 -7.97
CA ALA A 221 4.53 16.21 -8.63
C ALA A 221 4.31 15.56 -10.01
N VAL A 222 3.54 14.47 -10.08
CA VAL A 222 3.17 13.81 -11.35
C VAL A 222 2.52 14.79 -12.33
N MET A 223 1.65 15.70 -11.86
CA MET A 223 1.01 16.72 -12.71
C MET A 223 2.02 17.70 -13.32
N LEU A 224 3.07 18.02 -12.58
CA LEU A 224 4.09 19.01 -12.99
C LEU A 224 5.22 18.41 -13.82
N MET A 225 5.28 17.09 -14.01
CA MET A 225 6.32 16.43 -14.79
C MET A 225 6.15 16.63 -16.30
N LYS A 226 7.27 16.67 -17.02
CA LYS A 226 7.32 16.50 -18.47
C LYS A 226 6.95 15.05 -18.83
N PRO A 227 6.47 14.76 -20.05
CA PRO A 227 6.42 13.40 -20.55
C PRO A 227 7.82 12.73 -20.47
N GLY A 228 7.88 11.49 -19.99
CA GLY A 228 9.14 10.79 -19.69
C GLY A 228 9.83 11.28 -18.42
N GLY A 229 9.24 12.21 -17.68
CA GLY A 229 9.81 12.67 -16.41
C GLY A 229 9.62 11.64 -15.30
N GLU A 230 10.58 11.56 -14.38
CA GLU A 230 10.71 10.53 -13.37
C GLU A 230 10.38 11.05 -11.97
N VAL A 231 9.54 10.35 -11.25
CA VAL A 231 9.19 10.65 -9.85
C VAL A 231 9.61 9.50 -8.97
N VAL A 232 10.47 9.77 -7.98
CA VAL A 232 10.80 8.81 -6.92
C VAL A 232 10.26 9.34 -5.60
N ALA A 233 9.43 8.57 -4.94
CA ALA A 233 8.79 9.00 -3.69
C ALA A 233 8.79 7.88 -2.64
N ILE A 234 9.01 8.26 -1.37
CA ILE A 234 8.80 7.38 -0.22
C ILE A 234 7.54 7.82 0.51
N ILE A 235 6.58 6.94 0.62
CA ILE A 235 5.26 7.23 1.22
C ILE A 235 4.71 6.01 1.97
N PRO A 236 3.76 6.21 2.92
CA PRO A 236 3.12 5.11 3.61
C PRO A 236 2.44 4.12 2.64
N ARG A 237 2.69 2.83 2.83
CA ARG A 237 2.11 1.73 2.02
C ARG A 237 0.58 1.71 2.04
N SER A 238 -0.04 2.42 2.98
CA SER A 238 -1.50 2.48 3.14
C SER A 238 -2.25 2.92 1.88
N PHE A 239 -1.62 3.61 0.94
CA PHE A 239 -2.25 3.96 -0.33
C PHE A 239 -2.46 2.76 -1.25
N CYS A 240 -1.68 1.69 -1.09
CA CYS A 240 -1.77 0.50 -1.95
C CYS A 240 -3.16 -0.15 -1.90
N ASN A 241 -3.78 -0.23 -0.72
CA ASN A 241 -5.06 -0.94 -0.53
C ASN A 241 -6.08 -0.20 0.36
N GLY A 242 -5.78 1.02 0.83
CA GLY A 242 -6.73 1.79 1.61
C GLY A 242 -7.92 2.24 0.74
N PRO A 243 -9.19 2.08 1.21
CA PRO A 243 -10.37 2.40 0.40
C PRO A 243 -10.47 3.89 0.05
N TYR A 244 -9.95 4.77 0.90
CA TYR A 244 -9.96 6.21 0.67
C TYR A 244 -8.92 6.69 -0.35
N TYR A 245 -8.02 5.80 -0.82
CA TYR A 245 -6.94 6.14 -1.77
C TYR A 245 -7.22 5.69 -3.20
N ARG A 246 -8.39 5.12 -3.49
CA ARG A 246 -8.75 4.74 -4.85
C ARG A 246 -8.59 5.90 -5.85
N PRO A 247 -9.10 7.13 -5.60
CA PRO A 247 -8.91 8.25 -6.53
C PRO A 247 -7.43 8.59 -6.77
N PHE A 248 -6.58 8.47 -5.75
CA PHE A 248 -5.15 8.67 -5.88
C PHE A 248 -4.49 7.58 -6.72
N ARG A 249 -4.83 6.29 -6.49
CA ARG A 249 -4.31 5.18 -7.32
C ARG A 249 -4.71 5.33 -8.78
N GLU A 250 -5.98 5.60 -9.05
CA GLU A 250 -6.47 5.88 -10.41
C GLU A 250 -5.72 7.05 -11.05
N TYR A 251 -5.49 8.12 -10.29
CA TYR A 251 -4.81 9.31 -10.77
C TYR A 251 -3.37 9.02 -11.22
N ILE A 252 -2.57 8.34 -10.39
CA ILE A 252 -1.16 8.05 -10.71
C ILE A 252 -1.04 6.99 -11.81
N LEU A 253 -1.84 5.92 -11.77
CA LEU A 253 -1.79 4.84 -12.75
C LEU A 253 -2.29 5.26 -14.15
N HIS A 254 -3.12 6.30 -14.22
CA HIS A 254 -3.55 6.87 -15.51
C HIS A 254 -2.51 7.79 -16.14
N ARG A 255 -1.65 8.44 -15.32
CA ARG A 255 -0.71 9.48 -15.78
C ARG A 255 0.73 9.03 -15.84
N ALA A 256 1.07 7.95 -15.17
CA ALA A 256 2.44 7.46 -15.09
C ALA A 256 2.49 5.93 -15.10
N ALA A 257 3.52 5.39 -15.71
CA ALA A 257 3.87 3.99 -15.59
C ALA A 257 4.56 3.75 -14.24
N LEU A 258 4.10 2.74 -13.50
CA LEU A 258 4.76 2.28 -12.29
C LEU A 258 5.98 1.44 -12.69
N ARG A 259 7.18 1.86 -12.29
CA ARG A 259 8.45 1.23 -12.69
C ARG A 259 9.11 0.45 -11.57
N HIS A 260 9.01 0.93 -10.34
CA HIS A 260 9.66 0.31 -9.20
C HIS A 260 8.82 0.44 -7.93
N LEU A 261 8.82 -0.62 -7.12
CA LEU A 261 8.30 -0.64 -5.75
C LEU A 261 9.36 -1.29 -4.85
N HIS A 262 9.76 -0.58 -3.78
CA HIS A 262 10.64 -1.14 -2.75
C HIS A 262 9.92 -1.20 -1.40
N LEU A 263 10.05 -2.33 -0.71
CA LEU A 263 9.49 -2.59 0.61
C LEU A 263 10.58 -2.82 1.65
N PHE A 264 10.35 -2.31 2.85
CA PHE A 264 11.13 -2.69 4.03
C PHE A 264 10.40 -3.79 4.80
N ASP A 265 11.10 -4.90 5.10
CA ASP A 265 10.52 -6.01 5.86
C ASP A 265 10.31 -5.65 7.34
N SER A 266 11.18 -4.77 7.89
CA SER A 266 11.08 -4.30 9.27
C SER A 266 10.55 -2.87 9.35
N ARG A 267 9.42 -2.68 10.08
CA ARG A 267 8.84 -1.34 10.35
C ARG A 267 9.70 -0.49 11.26
N THR A 268 10.40 -1.11 12.20
CA THR A 268 11.13 -0.44 13.28
C THR A 268 12.57 -0.16 12.93
N LYS A 269 13.11 -0.81 11.91
CA LYS A 269 14.52 -0.69 11.54
C LYS A 269 14.79 0.32 10.43
N ALA A 270 13.84 0.57 9.53
CA ALA A 270 13.99 1.46 8.38
C ALA A 270 14.01 2.96 8.73
N PHE A 271 13.46 3.36 9.88
CA PHE A 271 13.43 4.74 10.36
C PHE A 271 13.61 4.75 11.89
N ARG A 272 14.73 4.20 12.37
CA ARG A 272 15.02 4.04 13.82
C ARG A 272 15.01 5.36 14.57
N ASP A 273 15.44 6.43 13.93
CA ASP A 273 15.62 7.74 14.55
C ASP A 273 14.29 8.51 14.76
N ASP A 274 13.19 8.09 14.12
CA ASP A 274 11.95 8.87 14.11
C ASP A 274 10.74 8.18 14.76
N GLU A 275 10.90 6.99 15.36
CA GLU A 275 9.81 6.19 15.99
C GLU A 275 8.58 5.97 15.07
N VAL A 276 8.79 5.92 13.74
CA VAL A 276 7.70 5.80 12.76
C VAL A 276 7.25 4.34 12.68
N LEU A 277 6.10 4.04 13.25
CA LEU A 277 5.45 2.72 13.19
C LEU A 277 4.73 2.45 11.85
N GLN A 278 4.92 3.31 10.83
CA GLN A 278 4.24 3.14 9.54
C GLN A 278 5.11 2.35 8.57
N GLU A 279 4.48 1.44 7.84
CA GLU A 279 5.12 0.73 6.74
C GLU A 279 5.19 1.66 5.53
N ASN A 280 6.41 2.00 5.13
CA ASN A 280 6.67 2.84 3.97
C ASN A 280 7.00 2.00 2.74
N VAL A 281 6.73 2.55 1.56
CA VAL A 281 7.13 2.03 0.27
C VAL A 281 7.84 3.13 -0.51
N ILE A 282 8.95 2.78 -1.17
CA ILE A 282 9.55 3.67 -2.16
C ILE A 282 9.02 3.25 -3.52
N MET A 283 8.55 4.23 -4.30
CA MET A 283 8.07 3.97 -5.65
C MET A 283 8.74 4.87 -6.68
N ARG A 284 8.95 4.35 -7.89
CA ARG A 284 9.34 5.12 -9.07
C ARG A 284 8.22 5.10 -10.10
N LEU A 285 7.90 6.28 -10.61
CA LEU A 285 6.88 6.51 -11.63
C LEU A 285 7.53 7.23 -12.82
N GLU A 286 7.22 6.78 -14.03
CA GLU A 286 7.56 7.47 -15.29
C GLU A 286 6.32 8.12 -15.87
N CYS A 287 6.29 9.45 -15.90
CA CYS A 287 5.13 10.22 -16.32
C CYS A 287 4.89 10.13 -17.84
N GLY A 288 3.69 9.72 -18.25
CA GLY A 288 3.35 9.48 -19.65
C GLY A 288 4.02 8.27 -20.27
N GLY A 289 4.71 7.44 -19.48
CA GLY A 289 5.31 6.19 -19.94
C GLY A 289 4.26 5.11 -20.24
N VAL A 290 4.60 4.20 -21.15
CA VAL A 290 3.79 2.99 -21.40
C VAL A 290 4.05 1.99 -20.29
N GLN A 291 2.99 1.47 -19.66
CA GLN A 291 3.13 0.49 -18.59
C GLN A 291 3.73 -0.81 -19.10
N GLY A 292 4.79 -1.25 -18.47
CA GLY A 292 5.48 -2.52 -18.67
C GLY A 292 5.64 -3.25 -17.35
N PRO A 293 6.58 -4.23 -17.26
CA PRO A 293 6.92 -4.88 -16.00
C PRO A 293 7.32 -3.89 -14.91
N VAL A 294 7.13 -4.28 -13.66
CA VAL A 294 7.46 -3.49 -12.49
C VAL A 294 8.59 -4.19 -11.74
N THR A 295 9.66 -3.46 -11.47
CA THR A 295 10.72 -3.94 -10.58
C THR A 295 10.20 -3.89 -9.14
N VAL A 296 10.25 -5.02 -8.44
CA VAL A 296 9.93 -5.10 -7.01
C VAL A 296 11.22 -5.45 -6.27
N SER A 297 11.53 -4.68 -5.26
CA SER A 297 12.67 -4.96 -4.37
C SER A 297 12.26 -4.92 -2.91
N ASN A 298 13.00 -5.65 -2.09
CA ASN A 298 12.84 -5.62 -0.64
C ASN A 298 14.19 -5.71 0.06
N SER A 299 14.25 -5.13 1.26
CA SER A 299 15.36 -5.25 2.19
C SER A 299 14.82 -5.32 3.63
N THR A 300 15.60 -5.89 4.55
CA THR A 300 15.18 -5.93 5.96
C THR A 300 15.14 -4.54 6.56
N ASP A 301 16.13 -3.69 6.23
CA ASP A 301 16.25 -2.35 6.80
C ASP A 301 16.90 -1.36 5.80
N ASP A 302 17.23 -0.17 6.29
CA ASP A 302 17.82 0.93 5.52
C ASP A 302 19.32 0.76 5.23
N SER A 303 19.94 -0.35 5.61
CA SER A 303 21.30 -0.69 5.18
C SER A 303 21.36 -1.23 3.76
N PHE A 304 20.24 -1.77 3.27
CA PHE A 304 20.11 -2.43 1.96
C PHE A 304 21.12 -3.58 1.73
N SER A 305 21.70 -4.13 2.81
CA SER A 305 22.74 -5.18 2.72
C SER A 305 22.20 -6.50 2.18
N ASP A 306 20.92 -6.74 2.34
CA ASP A 306 20.17 -7.93 1.92
C ASP A 306 19.16 -7.61 0.79
N LEU A 307 19.43 -6.55 0.00
CA LEU A 307 18.55 -6.12 -1.08
C LEU A 307 18.33 -7.25 -2.09
N VAL A 308 17.07 -7.62 -2.27
CA VAL A 308 16.62 -8.55 -3.29
C VAL A 308 15.75 -7.80 -4.30
N THR A 309 15.96 -8.07 -5.57
CA THR A 309 15.26 -7.39 -6.66
C THR A 309 14.77 -8.39 -7.70
N HIS A 310 13.55 -8.24 -8.18
CA HIS A 310 12.96 -9.06 -9.23
C HIS A 310 11.92 -8.28 -10.04
N GLU A 311 11.68 -8.70 -11.26
CA GLU A 311 10.63 -8.13 -12.11
C GLU A 311 9.31 -8.89 -11.95
N GLN A 312 8.21 -8.15 -12.03
CA GLN A 312 6.85 -8.68 -11.98
C GLN A 312 6.04 -8.11 -13.15
N PRO A 313 5.23 -8.93 -13.85
CA PRO A 313 4.21 -8.41 -14.76
C PRO A 313 3.29 -7.43 -14.03
N PHE A 314 2.91 -6.34 -14.69
CA PHE A 314 2.07 -5.31 -14.07
C PHE A 314 0.72 -5.87 -13.60
N GLU A 315 0.17 -6.85 -14.30
CA GLU A 315 -1.08 -7.52 -13.97
C GLU A 315 -1.06 -8.27 -12.64
N ARG A 316 0.14 -8.58 -12.12
CA ARG A 316 0.34 -9.12 -10.76
C ARG A 316 0.43 -8.03 -9.69
N ILE A 317 0.68 -6.80 -10.10
CA ILE A 317 0.75 -5.63 -9.23
C ILE A 317 -0.64 -4.95 -9.15
N VAL A 318 -1.30 -4.78 -10.29
CA VAL A 318 -2.65 -4.19 -10.35
C VAL A 318 -3.53 -5.10 -11.19
N PHE A 319 -4.49 -5.76 -10.56
CA PHE A 319 -5.39 -6.67 -11.27
C PHE A 319 -6.34 -5.87 -12.18
N SER A 320 -6.50 -6.33 -13.41
CA SER A 320 -7.31 -5.65 -14.43
C SER A 320 -8.79 -5.58 -14.04
N ASP A 321 -9.29 -6.62 -13.37
CA ASP A 321 -10.67 -6.79 -12.91
C ASP A 321 -10.94 -6.18 -11.51
N ASP A 322 -9.93 -5.62 -10.85
CA ASP A 322 -10.11 -4.97 -9.56
C ASP A 322 -10.60 -3.51 -9.72
N PRO A 323 -11.87 -3.20 -9.36
CA PRO A 323 -12.41 -1.84 -9.44
C PRO A 323 -11.75 -0.88 -8.45
N GLU A 324 -11.12 -1.37 -7.39
CA GLU A 324 -10.42 -0.57 -6.40
C GLU A 324 -8.99 -0.21 -6.83
N LYS A 325 -8.47 -0.85 -7.88
CA LYS A 325 -7.09 -0.68 -8.37
C LYS A 325 -6.05 -0.82 -7.27
N PHE A 326 -6.19 -1.85 -6.43
CA PHE A 326 -5.22 -2.14 -5.38
C PHE A 326 -3.85 -2.45 -5.99
N ILE A 327 -2.82 -1.95 -5.32
CA ILE A 327 -1.43 -2.19 -5.70
C ILE A 327 -0.90 -3.31 -4.81
N HIS A 328 -0.78 -4.50 -5.38
CA HIS A 328 -0.18 -5.66 -4.75
C HIS A 328 1.34 -5.56 -4.87
N VAL A 329 2.06 -5.93 -3.81
CA VAL A 329 3.52 -5.91 -3.85
C VAL A 329 4.04 -7.30 -3.51
N PRO A 330 4.15 -8.20 -4.51
CA PRO A 330 4.67 -9.54 -4.31
C PRO A 330 6.17 -9.48 -3.99
N THR A 331 6.55 -10.02 -2.83
CA THR A 331 7.93 -10.06 -2.34
C THR A 331 8.72 -11.27 -2.81
N SER A 332 8.13 -12.13 -3.64
CA SER A 332 8.76 -13.32 -4.23
C SER A 332 8.44 -13.45 -5.71
N VAL A 333 9.36 -14.02 -6.48
CA VAL A 333 9.20 -14.29 -7.92
C VAL A 333 8.10 -15.32 -8.18
N GLY A 334 7.99 -16.33 -7.31
CA GLY A 334 7.02 -17.42 -7.44
C GLY A 334 5.58 -16.98 -7.25
N ARG A 335 4.65 -17.67 -7.90
CA ARG A 335 3.24 -17.62 -7.54
C ARG A 335 3.05 -18.31 -6.19
N ASN A 336 2.17 -17.79 -5.32
CA ASN A 336 1.84 -18.50 -4.10
C ASN A 336 0.90 -19.69 -4.41
N ALA A 337 0.75 -20.60 -3.45
CA ALA A 337 -0.11 -21.76 -3.59
C ALA A 337 -1.55 -21.38 -4.00
N LEU A 338 -2.07 -20.24 -3.50
CA LEU A 338 -3.41 -19.76 -3.82
C LEU A 338 -3.55 -19.29 -5.27
N GLU A 339 -2.53 -18.58 -5.80
CA GLU A 339 -2.50 -18.11 -7.19
C GLU A 339 -2.38 -19.25 -8.21
N LEU A 340 -1.72 -20.35 -7.82
CA LEU A 340 -1.56 -21.55 -8.62
C LEU A 340 -2.81 -22.43 -8.60
N CYS A 341 -3.70 -22.23 -7.65
CA CYS A 341 -4.83 -23.06 -7.37
C CYS A 341 -5.98 -22.77 -8.36
N GLU A 342 -6.25 -23.66 -9.31
CA GLU A 342 -7.33 -23.50 -10.30
C GLU A 342 -8.73 -23.50 -9.66
N GLY A 343 -8.87 -24.16 -8.52
CA GLY A 343 -10.12 -24.26 -7.79
C GLY A 343 -10.49 -23.01 -6.98
N VAL A 344 -9.64 -21.94 -6.96
CA VAL A 344 -9.86 -20.69 -6.20
C VAL A 344 -10.00 -19.53 -7.16
N ARG A 345 -11.20 -19.37 -7.75
CA ARG A 345 -11.48 -18.33 -8.76
C ARG A 345 -12.74 -17.54 -8.48
N SER A 346 -13.61 -18.02 -7.57
CA SER A 346 -14.92 -17.39 -7.33
C SER A 346 -14.80 -16.09 -6.54
N THR A 347 -15.64 -15.13 -6.88
CA THR A 347 -15.85 -13.90 -6.11
C THR A 347 -16.99 -14.10 -5.08
N LEU A 348 -17.07 -13.26 -4.06
CA LEU A 348 -18.16 -13.33 -3.09
C LEU A 348 -19.56 -13.17 -3.74
N PRO A 349 -19.78 -12.26 -4.71
CA PRO A 349 -21.06 -12.19 -5.42
C PRO A 349 -21.42 -13.47 -6.16
N GLU A 350 -20.48 -14.16 -6.82
CA GLU A 350 -20.72 -15.45 -7.48
C GLU A 350 -21.09 -16.56 -6.49
N LEU A 351 -20.62 -16.43 -5.25
CA LEU A 351 -20.99 -17.33 -4.15
C LEU A 351 -22.33 -16.96 -3.48
N ALA A 352 -22.99 -15.88 -3.90
CA ALA A 352 -24.13 -15.25 -3.25
C ALA A 352 -23.82 -14.86 -1.78
N LEU A 353 -22.59 -14.39 -1.52
CA LEU A 353 -22.12 -14.00 -0.20
C LEU A 353 -21.82 -12.49 -0.13
N GLY A 354 -22.15 -11.92 1.00
CA GLY A 354 -21.74 -10.59 1.41
C GLY A 354 -20.74 -10.64 2.55
N ILE A 355 -19.96 -9.56 2.67
CA ILE A 355 -19.13 -9.30 3.85
C ILE A 355 -19.31 -7.85 4.29
N SER A 356 -19.50 -7.65 5.58
CA SER A 356 -19.65 -6.33 6.21
C SER A 356 -18.79 -6.20 7.45
N THR A 357 -18.30 -5.01 7.71
CA THR A 357 -17.75 -4.71 9.05
C THR A 357 -18.90 -4.71 10.05
N GLY A 358 -18.67 -5.25 11.23
CA GLY A 358 -19.65 -5.27 12.31
C GLY A 358 -20.26 -3.88 12.52
N PRO A 359 -21.59 -3.73 12.45
CA PRO A 359 -22.22 -2.41 12.41
C PRO A 359 -22.32 -1.75 13.79
N VAL A 360 -22.10 -2.49 14.87
CA VAL A 360 -22.16 -1.93 16.23
C VAL A 360 -20.84 -1.19 16.52
N VAL A 361 -20.95 0.13 16.67
CA VAL A 361 -19.82 0.99 17.09
C VAL A 361 -20.04 1.35 18.56
N ASP A 362 -19.26 0.75 19.43
CA ASP A 362 -19.46 0.75 20.90
C ASP A 362 -19.59 2.16 21.50
N PHE A 363 -18.71 3.10 21.14
CA PHE A 363 -18.75 4.46 21.68
C PHE A 363 -19.96 5.27 21.22
N ARG A 364 -20.64 4.87 20.11
CA ARG A 364 -21.86 5.52 19.60
C ARG A 364 -23.14 4.95 20.22
N LEU A 365 -23.06 3.71 20.69
CA LEU A 365 -24.19 2.98 21.24
C LEU A 365 -24.00 2.63 22.72
N ARG A 366 -23.13 3.40 23.40
CA ARG A 366 -22.69 3.12 24.77
C ARG A 366 -23.84 2.98 25.78
N GLU A 367 -24.90 3.75 25.62
CA GLU A 367 -26.09 3.72 26.49
C GLU A 367 -26.93 2.44 26.33
N HIS A 368 -26.74 1.71 25.23
CA HIS A 368 -27.42 0.46 24.95
C HIS A 368 -26.58 -0.77 25.30
N ILE A 369 -25.28 -0.61 25.57
CA ILE A 369 -24.37 -1.73 25.85
C ILE A 369 -24.37 -2.04 27.35
N GLN A 370 -24.40 -3.33 27.67
CA GLN A 370 -24.39 -3.83 29.04
C GLN A 370 -23.22 -4.83 29.23
N GLU A 371 -22.62 -4.78 30.41
CA GLU A 371 -21.52 -5.68 30.78
C GLU A 371 -21.97 -7.14 30.82
N ARG A 372 -23.16 -7.38 31.35
CA ARG A 372 -23.77 -8.72 31.48
C ARG A 372 -25.11 -8.79 30.78
N PRO A 373 -25.47 -9.97 30.23
CA PRO A 373 -26.81 -10.19 29.69
C PRO A 373 -27.89 -9.93 30.73
N SER A 374 -28.99 -9.34 30.29
CA SER A 374 -30.19 -9.11 31.10
C SER A 374 -31.46 -9.20 30.20
N ASN A 375 -32.63 -9.18 30.83
CA ASN A 375 -33.91 -9.18 30.07
C ASN A 375 -33.92 -8.02 29.06
N GLY A 376 -34.35 -8.30 27.84
CA GLY A 376 -34.40 -7.32 26.75
C GLY A 376 -33.05 -7.01 26.09
N THR A 377 -32.00 -7.80 26.37
CA THR A 377 -30.71 -7.70 25.69
C THR A 377 -30.45 -8.92 24.82
N VAL A 378 -29.57 -8.72 23.82
CA VAL A 378 -29.05 -9.78 22.94
C VAL A 378 -27.53 -9.78 22.98
N PRO A 379 -26.85 -10.89 22.59
CA PRO A 379 -25.40 -10.99 22.57
C PRO A 379 -24.77 -9.89 21.73
N LEU A 380 -23.69 -9.28 22.25
CA LEU A 380 -22.81 -8.39 21.53
C LEU A 380 -21.40 -9.02 21.45
N LEU A 381 -20.97 -9.36 20.25
CA LEU A 381 -19.75 -10.11 20.01
C LEU A 381 -18.59 -9.19 19.64
N TYR A 382 -17.47 -9.39 20.32
CA TYR A 382 -16.18 -8.76 20.11
C TYR A 382 -15.12 -9.80 19.74
N PRO A 383 -13.97 -9.43 19.17
CA PRO A 383 -12.88 -10.38 18.89
C PRO A 383 -12.48 -11.23 20.09
N GLY A 384 -12.56 -10.68 21.31
CA GLY A 384 -12.22 -11.38 22.53
C GLY A 384 -13.13 -12.57 22.90
N HIS A 385 -14.30 -12.69 22.29
CA HIS A 385 -15.20 -13.83 22.47
C HIS A 385 -14.79 -15.08 21.68
N PHE A 386 -13.81 -14.94 20.76
CA PHE A 386 -13.41 -16.02 19.87
C PHE A 386 -12.05 -16.58 20.26
N SER A 387 -11.95 -17.91 20.28
CA SER A 387 -10.71 -18.65 20.45
C SER A 387 -10.70 -19.82 19.46
N GLY A 388 -9.86 -19.74 18.42
CA GLY A 388 -9.91 -20.68 17.30
C GLY A 388 -11.29 -20.66 16.63
N TYR A 389 -11.91 -21.83 16.52
CA TYR A 389 -13.26 -22.00 15.94
C TYR A 389 -14.40 -21.87 16.96
N THR A 390 -14.08 -21.63 18.24
CA THR A 390 -15.07 -21.61 19.33
C THR A 390 -15.44 -20.18 19.72
N THR A 391 -16.73 -20.00 20.03
CA THR A 391 -17.26 -18.77 20.61
C THR A 391 -17.54 -19.00 22.10
N GLN A 392 -16.98 -18.16 22.96
CA GLN A 392 -17.22 -18.17 24.39
C GLN A 392 -18.01 -16.92 24.79
N TRP A 393 -19.26 -17.10 25.18
CA TRP A 393 -20.16 -16.02 25.57
C TRP A 393 -21.15 -16.47 26.64
N PRO A 394 -21.49 -15.65 27.66
CA PRO A 394 -20.77 -14.42 28.01
C PRO A 394 -19.34 -14.72 28.48
N LYS A 395 -18.46 -13.72 28.39
CA LYS A 395 -17.06 -13.85 28.81
C LYS A 395 -16.69 -12.74 29.75
N ASP A 396 -16.19 -13.10 30.93
CA ASP A 396 -15.67 -12.14 31.92
C ASP A 396 -14.39 -11.47 31.40
N GLY A 397 -14.16 -10.23 31.83
CA GLY A 397 -12.98 -9.46 31.43
C GLY A 397 -13.05 -8.78 30.06
N ILE A 398 -14.15 -8.90 29.32
CA ILE A 398 -14.40 -8.07 28.14
C ILE A 398 -14.73 -6.64 28.61
N LYS A 399 -13.78 -5.73 28.42
CA LYS A 399 -13.82 -4.34 28.93
C LYS A 399 -15.03 -3.50 28.44
N ARG A 400 -15.73 -3.94 27.40
CA ARG A 400 -16.73 -3.13 26.67
C ARG A 400 -18.16 -3.66 26.78
N GLY A 401 -18.35 -4.83 27.35
CA GLY A 401 -19.65 -5.45 27.58
C GLY A 401 -19.91 -6.70 26.74
N ASN A 402 -20.91 -7.48 27.14
CA ASN A 402 -21.28 -8.76 26.51
C ASN A 402 -22.65 -8.70 25.82
N ALA A 403 -23.43 -7.65 26.05
CA ALA A 403 -24.81 -7.58 25.59
C ALA A 403 -25.17 -6.17 25.10
N ILE A 404 -26.17 -6.10 24.23
CA ILE A 404 -26.76 -4.86 23.74
C ILE A 404 -28.30 -4.93 23.88
N LYS A 405 -28.93 -3.84 24.29
CA LYS A 405 -30.39 -3.75 24.37
C LYS A 405 -31.02 -3.98 22.99
N LEU A 406 -32.05 -4.78 22.92
CA LEU A 406 -32.86 -4.98 21.72
C LEU A 406 -34.04 -4.01 21.76
N ASN A 407 -33.98 -2.94 20.98
CA ASN A 407 -35.01 -1.92 20.84
C ASN A 407 -35.00 -1.33 19.42
N ASP A 408 -35.88 -0.39 19.14
CA ASP A 408 -36.01 0.21 17.80
C ASP A 408 -34.76 0.95 17.35
N ASP A 409 -33.98 1.54 18.27
CA ASP A 409 -32.74 2.26 17.96
C ASP A 409 -31.63 1.31 17.55
N THR A 410 -31.55 0.12 18.15
CA THR A 410 -30.45 -0.83 17.98
C THR A 410 -30.74 -1.92 16.95
N LYS A 411 -32.01 -2.30 16.76
CA LYS A 411 -32.44 -3.41 15.89
C LYS A 411 -31.85 -3.35 14.48
N LYS A 412 -31.75 -2.16 13.91
CA LYS A 412 -31.16 -1.93 12.57
C LYS A 412 -29.67 -2.31 12.46
N TRP A 413 -28.95 -2.41 13.59
CA TRP A 413 -27.53 -2.76 13.68
C TRP A 413 -27.31 -4.24 14.03
N LEU A 414 -28.38 -5.02 14.22
CA LEU A 414 -28.33 -6.40 14.65
C LEU A 414 -28.60 -7.34 13.48
N TYR A 415 -28.11 -8.55 13.61
CA TYR A 415 -28.28 -9.63 12.65
C TYR A 415 -29.16 -10.73 13.28
N PRO A 416 -30.03 -11.43 12.52
CA PRO A 416 -30.72 -12.61 13.01
C PRO A 416 -29.76 -13.63 13.61
N ASN A 417 -30.16 -14.38 14.62
CA ASN A 417 -29.35 -15.47 15.12
C ASN A 417 -29.15 -16.53 14.03
N GLY A 418 -27.93 -17.03 13.87
CA GLY A 418 -27.57 -17.98 12.81
C GLY A 418 -26.09 -18.31 12.79
N PHE A 419 -25.67 -19.13 11.84
CA PHE A 419 -24.26 -19.38 11.59
C PHE A 419 -23.63 -18.19 10.83
N TYR A 420 -22.48 -17.74 11.28
CA TYR A 420 -21.69 -16.71 10.60
C TYR A 420 -20.21 -17.08 10.63
N THR A 421 -19.49 -16.72 9.58
CA THR A 421 -18.03 -16.68 9.64
C THR A 421 -17.60 -15.25 9.94
N VAL A 422 -16.84 -15.08 11.00
CA VAL A 422 -16.31 -13.78 11.41
C VAL A 422 -14.79 -13.75 11.28
N VAL A 423 -14.26 -12.59 10.92
CA VAL A 423 -12.81 -12.37 10.83
C VAL A 423 -12.43 -11.19 11.71
N ARG A 424 -11.42 -11.38 12.54
CA ARG A 424 -10.87 -10.32 13.38
C ARG A 424 -10.30 -9.21 12.49
N ARG A 425 -10.73 -7.96 12.73
CA ARG A 425 -10.36 -6.81 11.91
C ARG A 425 -8.95 -6.29 12.21
N PHE A 426 -8.50 -6.33 13.46
CA PHE A 426 -7.18 -5.84 13.84
C PHE A 426 -6.21 -7.00 14.01
N SER A 427 -5.12 -6.93 13.26
CA SER A 427 -3.96 -7.83 13.36
C SER A 427 -2.72 -7.09 12.89
N SER A 428 -1.59 -7.29 13.56
CA SER A 428 -0.31 -6.71 13.14
C SER A 428 0.47 -7.69 12.23
N LYS A 429 1.48 -7.19 11.54
CA LYS A 429 2.37 -8.04 10.72
C LYS A 429 3.12 -9.07 11.55
N GLU A 430 3.45 -8.69 12.76
CA GLU A 430 4.23 -9.47 13.71
C GLU A 430 3.44 -10.62 14.33
N GLU A 431 2.09 -10.57 14.23
CA GLU A 431 1.27 -11.69 14.66
C GLU A 431 1.47 -12.91 13.77
N ALA A 432 1.40 -14.11 14.35
CA ALA A 432 1.55 -15.37 13.63
C ALA A 432 0.62 -15.46 12.41
N ARG A 433 -0.57 -14.84 12.51
CA ARG A 433 -1.55 -14.79 11.43
C ARG A 433 -2.20 -13.42 11.32
N ARG A 434 -2.37 -12.96 10.07
CA ARG A 434 -3.13 -11.75 9.75
C ARG A 434 -4.63 -12.04 9.70
N ILE A 435 -5.01 -13.11 9.02
CA ILE A 435 -6.41 -13.54 8.95
C ILE A 435 -6.67 -14.58 10.04
N VAL A 436 -7.60 -14.25 10.92
CA VAL A 436 -8.09 -15.15 11.97
C VAL A 436 -9.61 -15.20 11.84
N ALA A 437 -10.12 -16.31 11.34
CA ALA A 437 -11.53 -16.57 11.13
C ALA A 437 -12.09 -17.52 12.20
N SER A 438 -13.31 -17.25 12.65
CA SER A 438 -14.04 -18.08 13.61
C SER A 438 -15.49 -18.28 13.15
N VAL A 439 -16.15 -19.30 13.67
CA VAL A 439 -17.56 -19.58 13.38
C VAL A 439 -18.43 -19.18 14.57
N VAL A 440 -19.45 -18.38 14.31
CA VAL A 440 -20.55 -18.11 15.24
C VAL A 440 -21.60 -19.18 15.04
N ARG A 441 -22.07 -19.79 16.12
CA ARG A 441 -23.05 -20.87 16.12
C ARG A 441 -24.31 -20.41 16.81
N PRO A 442 -25.53 -20.64 16.24
CA PRO A 442 -26.79 -20.22 16.84
C PRO A 442 -27.10 -20.93 18.17
N ASP A 443 -26.63 -22.17 18.32
CA ASP A 443 -26.83 -22.95 19.56
C ASP A 443 -26.00 -22.41 20.77
N THR A 444 -25.04 -21.56 20.53
CA THR A 444 -24.35 -20.80 21.60
C THR A 444 -25.29 -19.77 22.24
N PHE A 445 -26.37 -19.37 21.55
CA PHE A 445 -27.30 -18.32 21.94
C PHE A 445 -28.74 -18.76 21.74
N PRO A 446 -29.19 -19.83 22.39
CA PRO A 446 -30.49 -20.49 22.07
C PRO A 446 -31.68 -19.56 22.22
N ASP A 447 -31.66 -18.64 23.19
CA ASP A 447 -32.76 -17.73 23.48
C ASP A 447 -32.64 -16.36 22.81
N ALA A 448 -31.58 -16.12 22.06
CA ALA A 448 -31.35 -14.82 21.43
C ALA A 448 -31.92 -14.78 20.01
N PRO A 449 -32.89 -13.91 19.71
CA PRO A 449 -33.43 -13.80 18.35
C PRO A 449 -32.42 -13.10 17.39
N MET A 450 -31.53 -12.29 17.92
CA MET A 450 -30.58 -11.47 17.16
C MET A 450 -29.20 -11.44 17.84
N LEU A 451 -28.19 -11.09 17.05
CA LEU A 451 -26.79 -10.93 17.48
C LEU A 451 -26.26 -9.56 17.07
N GLY A 452 -25.46 -8.94 17.93
CA GLY A 452 -24.67 -7.75 17.63
C GLY A 452 -23.23 -8.13 17.29
N PHE A 453 -22.69 -7.57 16.20
CA PHE A 453 -21.29 -7.69 15.84
C PHE A 453 -20.64 -6.33 15.96
N GLU A 454 -19.61 -6.24 16.78
CA GLU A 454 -18.89 -4.99 17.01
C GLU A 454 -17.90 -4.72 15.85
N ASN A 455 -17.55 -3.46 15.63
CA ASN A 455 -16.82 -2.98 14.44
C ASN A 455 -15.36 -3.46 14.32
N HIS A 456 -14.85 -4.21 15.30
CA HIS A 456 -13.57 -4.91 15.22
C HIS A 456 -13.70 -6.32 14.61
N LEU A 457 -14.88 -6.68 14.12
CA LEU A 457 -15.18 -7.90 13.37
C LEU A 457 -15.60 -7.58 11.94
N ASN A 458 -15.22 -8.43 10.99
CA ASN A 458 -15.85 -8.53 9.68
C ASN A 458 -16.71 -9.78 9.67
N VAL A 459 -17.89 -9.71 9.10
CA VAL A 459 -18.93 -10.75 9.17
C VAL A 459 -19.31 -11.17 7.76
N PHE A 460 -19.17 -12.45 7.44
CA PHE A 460 -19.69 -13.05 6.22
C PHE A 460 -21.14 -13.45 6.44
N HIS A 461 -22.00 -13.17 5.46
CA HIS A 461 -23.45 -13.32 5.56
C HIS A 461 -24.10 -13.51 4.18
N GLU A 462 -25.32 -14.02 4.15
CA GLU A 462 -26.23 -13.99 2.99
C GLU A 462 -27.26 -12.88 3.24
N ASP A 463 -27.12 -11.74 2.58
CA ASP A 463 -28.01 -10.57 2.74
C ASP A 463 -28.35 -10.23 4.21
N LYS A 464 -27.33 -10.12 5.05
CA LYS A 464 -27.41 -9.93 6.51
C LYS A 464 -28.07 -11.09 7.30
N HIS A 465 -28.30 -12.22 6.68
CA HIS A 465 -28.76 -13.44 7.35
C HIS A 465 -27.61 -14.42 7.56
N GLY A 466 -27.84 -15.43 8.40
CA GLY A 466 -26.89 -16.48 8.66
C GLY A 466 -26.58 -17.32 7.42
N LEU A 467 -25.43 -17.97 7.44
CA LEU A 467 -24.97 -18.89 6.42
C LEU A 467 -25.49 -20.30 6.69
N PRO A 468 -25.58 -21.19 5.67
CA PRO A 468 -25.64 -22.61 5.91
C PRO A 468 -24.45 -23.08 6.76
N GLU A 469 -24.69 -23.93 7.74
CA GLU A 469 -23.67 -24.37 8.70
C GLU A 469 -22.36 -24.84 8.02
N ALA A 470 -22.46 -25.80 7.11
CA ALA A 470 -21.28 -26.31 6.40
C ALA A 470 -20.54 -25.22 5.62
N LEU A 471 -21.25 -24.21 5.10
CA LEU A 471 -20.60 -23.10 4.39
C LEU A 471 -19.83 -22.20 5.35
N ALA A 472 -20.37 -21.91 6.53
CA ALA A 472 -19.71 -21.12 7.56
C ALA A 472 -18.40 -21.78 8.02
N TYR A 473 -18.43 -23.09 8.29
CA TYR A 473 -17.23 -23.84 8.64
C TYR A 473 -16.21 -23.88 7.49
N GLY A 474 -16.66 -24.10 6.24
CA GLY A 474 -15.79 -24.15 5.08
C GLY A 474 -15.07 -22.82 4.80
N LEU A 475 -15.78 -21.71 4.93
CA LEU A 475 -15.19 -20.37 4.84
C LEU A 475 -14.15 -20.14 5.95
N ALA A 476 -14.45 -20.52 7.18
CA ALA A 476 -13.51 -20.34 8.29
C ALA A 476 -12.24 -21.18 8.11
N VAL A 477 -12.37 -22.44 7.65
CA VAL A 477 -11.21 -23.29 7.33
C VAL A 477 -10.38 -22.66 6.20
N PHE A 478 -10.99 -22.31 5.07
CA PHE A 478 -10.31 -21.71 3.93
C PHE A 478 -9.55 -20.44 4.33
N LEU A 479 -10.21 -19.53 5.03
CA LEU A 479 -9.61 -18.26 5.48
C LEU A 479 -8.44 -18.44 6.46
N ASN A 480 -8.44 -19.55 7.21
CA ASN A 480 -7.37 -19.88 8.13
C ASN A 480 -6.23 -20.73 7.48
N THR A 481 -6.22 -20.93 6.17
CA THR A 481 -5.08 -21.62 5.51
C THR A 481 -3.83 -20.73 5.46
N THR A 482 -2.67 -21.36 5.42
CA THR A 482 -1.39 -20.68 5.26
C THR A 482 -1.35 -19.91 3.94
N ALA A 483 -1.82 -20.52 2.85
CA ALA A 483 -1.84 -19.90 1.53
C ALA A 483 -2.67 -18.59 1.48
N VAL A 484 -3.80 -18.55 2.21
CA VAL A 484 -4.62 -17.32 2.32
C VAL A 484 -3.90 -16.24 3.12
N ASP A 485 -3.27 -16.59 4.23
CA ASP A 485 -2.53 -15.64 5.07
C ASP A 485 -1.32 -15.04 4.32
N GLU A 486 -0.55 -15.87 3.62
CA GLU A 486 0.56 -15.45 2.77
C GLU A 486 0.09 -14.53 1.63
N ASN A 487 -1.00 -14.89 0.94
CA ASN A 487 -1.57 -14.05 -0.10
C ASN A 487 -2.00 -12.70 0.46
N PHE A 488 -2.67 -12.69 1.62
CA PHE A 488 -3.12 -11.46 2.27
C PHE A 488 -1.94 -10.55 2.67
N ARG A 489 -0.84 -11.10 3.17
CA ARG A 489 0.36 -10.34 3.56
C ARG A 489 1.02 -9.62 2.39
N ARG A 490 0.86 -10.12 1.16
CA ARG A 490 1.45 -9.52 -0.05
C ARG A 490 0.86 -8.16 -0.38
N PHE A 491 -0.43 -7.96 -0.18
CA PHE A 491 -1.07 -6.69 -0.53
C PHE A 491 -1.48 -5.83 0.66
N ASN A 492 -1.71 -6.43 1.84
CA ASN A 492 -2.18 -5.66 3.00
C ASN A 492 -1.03 -5.14 3.86
N GLY A 493 -0.79 -3.82 3.80
CA GLY A 493 0.19 -3.09 4.61
C GLY A 493 -0.40 -2.38 5.83
N HIS A 494 -1.69 -2.59 6.14
CA HIS A 494 -2.33 -1.99 7.32
C HIS A 494 -2.30 -2.93 8.53
N THR A 495 -2.55 -2.39 9.72
CA THR A 495 -2.86 -3.17 10.92
C THR A 495 -4.31 -3.66 10.95
N GLN A 496 -5.06 -3.46 9.86
CA GLN A 496 -6.46 -3.84 9.73
C GLN A 496 -6.65 -4.79 8.56
N VAL A 497 -7.52 -5.77 8.77
CA VAL A 497 -8.13 -6.61 7.75
C VAL A 497 -9.50 -5.98 7.44
N ASN A 498 -9.63 -5.25 6.34
CA ASN A 498 -10.90 -4.59 6.03
C ASN A 498 -11.85 -5.54 5.28
N ALA A 499 -13.15 -5.30 5.39
CA ALA A 499 -14.13 -6.04 4.61
C ALA A 499 -13.88 -5.93 3.09
N THR A 500 -13.35 -4.80 2.62
CA THR A 500 -12.97 -4.59 1.23
C THR A 500 -11.82 -5.51 0.81
N ASP A 501 -10.82 -5.68 1.66
CA ASP A 501 -9.69 -6.58 1.39
C ASP A 501 -10.18 -8.03 1.19
N LEU A 502 -11.08 -8.49 2.06
CA LEU A 502 -11.67 -9.82 1.98
C LEU A 502 -12.64 -9.96 0.77
N ARG A 503 -13.29 -8.87 0.36
CA ARG A 503 -14.24 -8.89 -0.79
C ARG A 503 -13.56 -9.12 -2.11
N ILE A 504 -12.35 -8.59 -2.30
CA ILE A 504 -11.60 -8.71 -3.57
C ILE A 504 -10.81 -10.03 -3.67
N MET A 505 -10.63 -10.74 -2.56
CA MET A 505 -10.00 -12.06 -2.60
C MET A 505 -10.82 -13.03 -3.46
N LYS A 506 -10.15 -14.03 -4.02
CA LYS A 506 -10.79 -15.17 -4.68
C LYS A 506 -10.99 -16.30 -3.69
N TYR A 507 -12.05 -17.04 -3.90
CA TYR A 507 -12.50 -18.13 -3.05
C TYR A 507 -12.67 -19.42 -3.86
N PRO A 508 -12.67 -20.60 -3.22
CA PRO A 508 -13.21 -21.82 -3.82
C PRO A 508 -14.70 -21.62 -4.15
N ASP A 509 -15.21 -22.35 -5.13
CA ASP A 509 -16.63 -22.37 -5.42
C ASP A 509 -17.45 -22.84 -4.19
N ARG A 510 -18.74 -22.52 -4.20
CA ARG A 510 -19.64 -22.84 -3.07
C ARG A 510 -19.66 -24.34 -2.74
N ARG A 511 -19.60 -25.22 -3.74
CA ARG A 511 -19.61 -26.67 -3.56
C ARG A 511 -18.37 -27.15 -2.79
N ARG A 512 -17.18 -26.64 -3.17
CA ARG A 512 -15.91 -26.94 -2.49
C ARG A 512 -15.89 -26.39 -1.06
N LEU A 513 -16.37 -25.16 -0.84
CA LEU A 513 -16.50 -24.60 0.52
C LEU A 513 -17.42 -25.44 1.40
N VAL A 514 -18.58 -25.87 0.90
CA VAL A 514 -19.50 -26.76 1.65
C VAL A 514 -18.84 -28.12 1.93
N ALA A 515 -18.09 -28.67 0.98
CA ALA A 515 -17.36 -29.93 1.19
C ALA A 515 -16.29 -29.79 2.29
N LEU A 516 -15.55 -28.69 2.27
CA LEU A 516 -14.56 -28.35 3.29
C LEU A 516 -15.20 -28.20 4.68
N GLY A 517 -16.35 -27.57 4.76
CA GLY A 517 -17.11 -27.43 6.00
C GLY A 517 -17.64 -28.76 6.54
N LYS A 518 -18.20 -29.60 5.68
CA LYS A 518 -18.64 -30.96 6.07
C LYS A 518 -17.48 -31.82 6.58
N TRP A 519 -16.29 -31.64 6.02
CA TRP A 519 -15.07 -32.26 6.55
C TRP A 519 -14.73 -31.72 7.94
N ALA A 520 -14.72 -30.40 8.10
CA ALA A 520 -14.37 -29.73 9.37
C ALA A 520 -15.29 -30.16 10.52
N GLN A 521 -16.60 -30.30 10.28
CA GLN A 521 -17.60 -30.74 11.27
C GLN A 521 -17.37 -32.16 11.80
N LYS A 522 -16.63 -33.00 11.08
CA LYS A 522 -16.31 -34.37 11.49
C LYS A 522 -15.03 -34.47 12.34
N GLN A 523 -14.29 -33.37 12.46
CA GLN A 523 -13.03 -33.35 13.19
C GLN A 523 -13.26 -32.97 14.66
N THR A 524 -12.61 -33.67 15.56
CA THR A 524 -12.58 -33.31 17.00
C THR A 524 -11.62 -32.17 17.30
N ALA A 525 -10.54 -32.08 16.51
CA ALA A 525 -9.56 -31.00 16.53
C ALA A 525 -9.04 -30.75 15.12
N ILE A 526 -8.83 -29.48 14.76
CA ILE A 526 -8.35 -29.08 13.44
C ILE A 526 -7.00 -28.36 13.62
N THR A 527 -5.95 -28.96 13.06
CA THR A 527 -4.62 -28.34 13.04
C THR A 527 -4.41 -27.51 11.77
N GLN A 528 -3.40 -26.64 11.77
CA GLN A 528 -3.03 -25.85 10.59
C GLN A 528 -2.70 -26.77 9.39
N ALA A 529 -1.89 -27.79 9.61
CA ALA A 529 -1.50 -28.74 8.54
C ALA A 529 -2.73 -29.44 7.93
N MET A 530 -3.70 -29.83 8.75
CA MET A 530 -4.93 -30.47 8.27
C MET A 530 -5.77 -29.52 7.41
N MET A 531 -5.85 -28.23 7.76
CA MET A 531 -6.56 -27.21 6.98
C MET A 531 -5.90 -27.02 5.62
N ASP A 532 -4.59 -26.88 5.61
CA ASP A 532 -3.80 -26.64 4.40
C ASP A 532 -3.90 -27.84 3.45
N GLU A 533 -3.69 -29.07 3.95
CA GLU A 533 -3.79 -30.30 3.18
C GLU A 533 -5.20 -30.52 2.61
N GLN A 534 -6.26 -30.36 3.44
CA GLN A 534 -7.61 -30.61 2.98
C GLN A 534 -8.08 -29.56 1.97
N THR A 535 -7.67 -28.30 2.16
CA THR A 535 -7.97 -27.25 1.18
C THR A 535 -7.28 -27.52 -0.14
N GLN A 536 -6.00 -27.90 -0.12
CA GLN A 536 -5.25 -28.27 -1.32
C GLN A 536 -5.89 -29.44 -2.07
N LYS A 537 -6.33 -30.49 -1.38
CA LYS A 537 -7.03 -31.64 -1.99
C LYS A 537 -8.32 -31.26 -2.70
N LEU A 538 -9.04 -30.23 -2.20
CA LEU A 538 -10.32 -29.82 -2.76
C LEU A 538 -10.19 -28.74 -3.85
N THR A 539 -9.08 -28.04 -3.90
CA THR A 539 -8.92 -26.87 -4.76
C THR A 539 -7.77 -26.99 -5.76
N GLY A 540 -6.84 -27.91 -5.55
CA GLY A 540 -5.64 -28.19 -6.38
C GLY A 540 -5.87 -28.92 -7.66
#